data_9d9caf534bc7ef9941a306713c862c2a
#
_entry.id   9d9caf534bc7ef9941a306713c862c2a
#
_cell.length_a   1.000
_cell.length_b   1.000
_cell.length_c   1.000
_cell.angle_alpha   90.00
_cell.angle_beta   90.00
_cell.angle_gamma   90.00
#
_symmetry.space_group_name_H-M   'P 1'
#
loop_
_entity.id
_entity.type
_entity.pdbx_description
1 polymer ?
#
loop_
_entity_poly.entity_id
_entity_poly.type
_entity_poly.pdbx_seq_one_letter_code
_entity_poly.pdbx_strand_id
1 'polypeptide(L)'
;IKALLLDQRYFPGMGNWMVDEVLWRAKLNPSNLSGGISKTDENRLFKQILFVVNGAIKSVGKHGGDPPKGWLFHARWKDGLLCPKTKNPLIREQIGGRTTCWCPSIQK
;
A
#
# COMPACT_ATOMS: atom_id res chain seq x y z
N ILE A 1 -0.10 5.43 -10.32
CA ILE A 1 -0.42 4.01 -10.08
C ILE A 1 -1.44 3.81 -8.96
N LYS A 2 -1.37 4.64 -7.92
CA LYS A 2 -2.34 4.53 -6.82
C LYS A 2 -3.77 4.76 -7.30
N ALA A 3 -4.00 5.75 -8.17
CA ALA A 3 -5.32 6.02 -8.70
C ALA A 3 -5.90 4.84 -9.46
N LEU A 4 -5.07 4.10 -10.20
CA LEU A 4 -5.50 2.91 -10.92
C LEU A 4 -5.93 1.81 -9.94
N LEU A 5 -5.14 1.59 -8.87
CA LEU A 5 -5.46 0.56 -7.87
C LEU A 5 -6.72 0.90 -7.08
N LEU A 6 -7.02 2.18 -6.90
CA LEU A 6 -8.25 2.60 -6.23
C LEU A 6 -9.49 2.56 -7.13
N ASP A 7 -9.31 2.38 -8.44
CA ASP A 7 -10.42 2.34 -9.38
C ASP A 7 -11.18 1.02 -9.21
N GLN A 8 -12.40 1.11 -8.69
CA GLN A 8 -13.22 -0.06 -8.37
C GLN A 8 -13.65 -0.87 -9.60
N ARG A 9 -13.46 -0.32 -10.79
CA ARG A 9 -13.75 -1.07 -12.03
C ARG A 9 -12.71 -2.17 -12.28
N TYR A 10 -11.46 -1.93 -11.86
CA TYR A 10 -10.35 -2.87 -12.09
C TYR A 10 -10.01 -3.68 -10.84
N PHE A 11 -10.16 -3.07 -9.66
CA PHE A 11 -9.80 -3.70 -8.39
C PHE A 11 -10.91 -3.51 -7.37
N PRO A 12 -12.06 -4.20 -7.54
CA PRO A 12 -13.18 -4.06 -6.62
C PRO A 12 -12.78 -4.46 -5.20
N GLY A 13 -13.18 -3.64 -4.24
CA GLY A 13 -12.89 -3.91 -2.83
C GLY A 13 -11.56 -3.39 -2.31
N MET A 14 -10.71 -2.84 -3.16
CA MET A 14 -9.45 -2.25 -2.70
C MET A 14 -9.70 -0.88 -2.06
N GLY A 15 -9.50 -0.81 -0.76
CA GLY A 15 -9.61 0.45 -0.03
C GLY A 15 -8.28 1.21 0.00
N ASN A 16 -8.35 2.46 0.47
CA ASN A 16 -7.18 3.34 0.48
C ASN A 16 -5.99 2.77 1.27
N TRP A 17 -6.24 2.21 2.46
CA TRP A 17 -5.16 1.66 3.27
C TRP A 17 -4.53 0.41 2.61
N MET A 18 -5.34 -0.39 1.93
CA MET A 18 -4.85 -1.59 1.26
C MET A 18 -3.95 -1.23 0.09
N VAL A 19 -4.28 -0.19 -0.66
CA VAL A 19 -3.44 0.28 -1.77
C VAL A 19 -2.10 0.78 -1.25
N ASP A 20 -2.08 1.55 -0.18
CA ASP A 20 -0.83 2.01 0.43
C ASP A 20 0.03 0.82 0.88
N GLU A 21 -0.61 -0.19 1.49
CA GLU A 21 0.07 -1.41 1.92
C GLU A 21 0.70 -2.17 0.74
N VAL A 22 -0.05 -2.31 -0.35
CA VAL A 22 0.44 -3.00 -1.56
C VAL A 22 1.65 -2.29 -2.15
N LEU A 23 1.56 -0.97 -2.32
CA LEU A 23 2.65 -0.20 -2.92
C LEU A 23 3.90 -0.20 -2.05
N TRP A 24 3.73 -0.13 -0.74
CA TRP A 24 4.84 -0.21 0.20
C TRP A 24 5.56 -1.56 0.11
N ARG A 25 4.81 -2.66 0.07
CA ARG A 25 5.38 -4.01 -0.03
C ARG A 25 5.99 -4.29 -1.40
N ALA A 26 5.43 -3.71 -2.47
CA ALA A 26 5.97 -3.84 -3.82
C ALA A 26 7.12 -2.87 -4.09
N LYS A 27 7.42 -1.97 -3.14
CA LYS A 27 8.50 -0.98 -3.24
C LYS A 27 8.30 -0.01 -4.39
N LEU A 28 7.04 0.34 -4.66
CA LEU A 28 6.69 1.25 -5.76
C LEU A 28 6.27 2.60 -5.22
N ASN A 29 6.77 3.66 -5.84
CA ASN A 29 6.38 5.02 -5.51
C ASN A 29 4.91 5.22 -5.87
N PRO A 30 4.07 5.74 -4.95
CA PRO A 30 2.63 5.88 -5.22
C PRO A 30 2.31 6.87 -6.34
N SER A 31 3.25 7.72 -6.72
CA SER A 31 3.07 8.67 -7.82
C SER A 31 3.47 8.12 -9.19
N ASN A 32 4.05 6.92 -9.26
CA ASN A 32 4.44 6.34 -10.54
C ASN A 32 3.22 6.07 -11.42
N LEU A 33 3.40 6.26 -12.72
CA LEU A 33 2.38 5.91 -13.71
C LEU A 33 2.43 4.41 -13.99
N SER A 34 1.25 3.78 -14.11
CA SER A 34 1.17 2.34 -14.34
C SER A 34 1.89 1.88 -15.62
N GLY A 35 1.91 2.71 -16.64
CA GLY A 35 2.62 2.43 -17.89
C GLY A 35 4.13 2.57 -17.80
N GLY A 36 4.65 3.10 -16.70
CA GLY A 36 6.08 3.31 -16.50
C GLY A 36 6.77 2.25 -15.66
N ILE A 37 6.08 1.19 -15.25
CA ILE A 37 6.69 0.15 -14.41
C ILE A 37 7.19 -1.01 -15.27
N SER A 38 8.29 -1.63 -14.81
CA SER A 38 8.89 -2.77 -15.49
C SER A 38 8.07 -4.05 -15.30
N LYS A 39 8.36 -5.06 -16.10
CA LYS A 39 7.70 -6.38 -15.95
C LYS A 39 7.98 -6.98 -14.57
N THR A 40 9.19 -6.80 -14.07
CA THR A 40 9.57 -7.28 -12.73
C THR A 40 8.74 -6.58 -11.65
N ASP A 41 8.59 -5.25 -11.76
CA ASP A 41 7.78 -4.47 -10.81
C ASP A 41 6.31 -4.86 -10.89
N GLU A 42 5.80 -5.09 -12.10
CA GLU A 42 4.43 -5.53 -12.32
C GLU A 42 4.16 -6.89 -11.65
N ASN A 43 5.07 -7.84 -11.81
CA ASN A 43 4.95 -9.15 -11.17
C ASN A 43 4.97 -9.04 -9.65
N ARG A 44 5.86 -8.19 -9.12
CA ARG A 44 5.94 -7.95 -7.67
C ARG A 44 4.65 -7.30 -7.16
N LEU A 45 4.10 -6.37 -7.93
CA LEU A 45 2.83 -5.72 -7.60
C LEU A 45 1.70 -6.72 -7.47
N PHE A 46 1.54 -7.63 -8.45
CA PHE A 46 0.50 -8.65 -8.41
C PHE A 46 0.64 -9.57 -7.20
N LYS A 47 1.85 -9.99 -6.89
CA LYS A 47 2.12 -10.82 -5.71
C LYS A 47 1.64 -10.14 -4.44
N GLN A 48 1.94 -8.85 -4.30
CA GLN A 48 1.58 -8.11 -3.09
C GLN A 48 0.09 -7.81 -3.01
N ILE A 49 -0.58 -7.61 -4.14
CA ILE A 49 -2.04 -7.49 -4.15
C ILE A 49 -2.67 -8.75 -3.54
N LEU A 50 -2.26 -9.92 -4.00
CA LEU A 50 -2.77 -11.18 -3.48
C LEU A 50 -2.46 -11.35 -2.00
N PHE A 51 -1.24 -11.04 -1.59
CA PHE A 51 -0.84 -11.15 -0.19
C PHE A 51 -1.68 -10.24 0.72
N VAL A 52 -1.84 -8.98 0.34
CA VAL A 52 -2.55 -7.99 1.16
C VAL A 52 -4.05 -8.33 1.22
N VAL A 53 -4.65 -8.69 0.09
CA VAL A 53 -6.07 -9.04 0.07
C VAL A 53 -6.34 -10.27 0.93
N ASN A 54 -5.53 -11.32 0.80
CA ASN A 54 -5.68 -12.52 1.60
C ASN A 54 -5.48 -12.25 3.08
N GLY A 55 -4.47 -11.46 3.43
CA GLY A 55 -4.21 -11.08 4.81
C GLY A 55 -5.35 -10.26 5.42
N ALA A 56 -5.93 -9.35 4.64
CA ALA A 56 -7.08 -8.55 5.07
C ALA A 56 -8.30 -9.43 5.32
N ILE A 57 -8.58 -10.40 4.43
CA ILE A 57 -9.70 -11.32 4.62
C ILE A 57 -9.53 -12.12 5.90
N LYS A 58 -8.32 -12.62 6.17
CA LYS A 58 -8.06 -13.45 7.35
C LYS A 58 -8.13 -12.68 8.67
N SER A 59 -7.72 -11.42 8.67
CA SER A 59 -7.66 -10.62 9.89
C SER A 59 -8.87 -9.71 10.05
N VAL A 60 -9.09 -8.80 9.12
CA VAL A 60 -10.15 -7.79 9.20
C VAL A 60 -11.50 -8.39 8.84
N GLY A 61 -11.57 -9.11 7.72
CA GLY A 61 -12.85 -9.61 7.20
C GLY A 61 -13.46 -10.73 8.02
N LYS A 62 -12.63 -11.60 8.60
CA LYS A 62 -13.12 -12.78 9.31
C LYS A 62 -13.45 -12.51 10.78
N HIS A 63 -12.66 -11.70 11.45
CA HIS A 63 -12.77 -11.46 12.88
C HIS A 63 -13.02 -10.00 13.24
N GLY A 64 -13.11 -9.12 12.25
CA GLY A 64 -13.29 -7.69 12.49
C GLY A 64 -12.09 -7.03 13.18
N GLY A 65 -10.94 -7.68 13.19
CA GLY A 65 -9.73 -7.16 13.83
C GLY A 65 -8.87 -6.34 12.89
N ASP A 66 -7.70 -5.97 13.38
CA ASP A 66 -6.71 -5.23 12.60
C ASP A 66 -5.75 -6.18 11.87
N PRO A 67 -5.09 -5.73 10.80
CA PRO A 67 -4.03 -6.51 10.17
C PRO A 67 -2.90 -6.85 11.15
N PRO A 68 -2.08 -7.87 10.84
CA PRO A 68 -0.98 -8.27 11.72
C PRO A 68 0.01 -7.14 12.00
N LYS A 69 0.75 -7.25 13.10
CA LYS A 69 1.83 -6.32 13.42
C LYS A 69 2.88 -6.32 12.30
N GLY A 70 3.53 -5.18 12.11
CA GLY A 70 4.54 -5.04 11.06
C GLY A 70 3.98 -4.58 9.71
N TRP A 71 2.67 -4.52 9.55
CA TRP A 71 2.05 -3.95 8.37
C TRP A 71 2.10 -2.43 8.44
N LEU A 72 2.19 -1.80 7.27
CA LEU A 72 2.14 -0.33 7.17
C LEU A 72 0.86 0.23 7.78
N PHE A 73 -0.22 -0.54 7.76
CA PHE A 73 -1.50 -0.18 8.33
C PHE A 73 -1.37 0.51 9.70
N HIS A 74 -0.50 0.00 10.57
CA HIS A 74 -0.38 0.52 11.94
C HIS A 74 0.39 1.84 12.01
N ALA A 75 1.06 2.25 10.95
CA ALA A 75 1.89 3.45 10.93
C ALA A 75 1.34 4.56 10.02
N ARG A 76 0.21 4.33 9.35
CA ARG A 76 -0.26 5.24 8.30
C ARG A 76 -1.28 6.29 8.76
N TRP A 77 -1.71 6.25 10.00
CA TRP A 77 -2.86 7.04 10.45
C TRP A 77 -2.53 8.43 10.95
N LYS A 78 -1.26 8.72 11.21
CA LYS A 78 -0.83 10.05 11.64
C LYS A 78 0.60 10.34 11.19
N ASP A 79 0.96 11.63 11.18
CA ASP A 79 2.30 12.07 10.82
C ASP A 79 3.33 11.69 11.89
N GLY A 80 4.57 11.58 11.47
CA GLY A 80 5.70 11.40 12.39
C GLY A 80 6.01 9.98 12.78
N LEU A 81 5.32 9.00 12.20
CA LEU A 81 5.62 7.59 12.47
C LEU A 81 6.68 7.06 11.51
N LEU A 82 7.31 5.96 11.91
CA LEU A 82 8.44 5.39 11.18
C LEU A 82 8.02 4.15 10.40
N CYS A 83 8.72 3.91 9.28
CA CYS A 83 8.53 2.72 8.46
C CYS A 83 8.79 1.45 9.29
N PRO A 84 7.86 0.48 9.31
CA PRO A 84 8.05 -0.75 10.08
C PRO A 84 9.27 -1.56 9.66
N LYS A 85 9.70 -1.47 8.39
CA LYS A 85 10.85 -2.21 7.89
C LYS A 85 12.17 -1.49 8.10
N THR A 86 12.24 -0.21 7.73
CA THR A 86 13.51 0.52 7.69
C THR A 86 13.72 1.43 8.88
N LYS A 87 12.67 1.73 9.63
CA LYS A 87 12.69 2.69 10.74
C LYS A 87 12.98 4.12 10.28
N ASN A 88 12.94 4.37 8.98
CA ASN A 88 13.07 5.71 8.42
C ASN A 88 11.73 6.44 8.44
N PRO A 89 11.71 7.78 8.42
CA PRO A 89 10.46 8.53 8.44
C PRO A 89 9.56 8.22 7.25
N LEU A 90 8.26 8.07 7.52
CA LEU A 90 7.24 7.92 6.50
C LEU A 90 6.76 9.31 6.04
N ILE A 91 6.32 9.39 4.79
CA ILE A 91 5.67 10.59 4.25
C ILE A 91 4.17 10.33 4.20
N ARG A 92 3.38 11.31 4.68
CA ARG A 92 1.93 11.34 4.49
C ARG A 92 1.59 12.58 3.68
N GLU A 93 0.97 12.37 2.52
CA GLU A 93 0.64 13.48 1.61
C GLU A 93 -0.61 13.15 0.80
N GLN A 94 -1.18 14.16 0.14
CA GLN A 94 -2.31 13.95 -0.75
C GLN A 94 -1.80 13.57 -2.14
N ILE A 95 -2.25 12.44 -2.65
CA ILE A 95 -1.98 12.01 -4.02
C ILE A 95 -3.31 11.64 -4.64
N GLY A 96 -3.69 12.31 -5.73
CA GLY A 96 -4.98 12.08 -6.38
C GLY A 96 -6.17 12.35 -5.48
N GLY A 97 -6.06 13.29 -4.56
CA GLY A 97 -7.13 13.64 -3.63
C GLY A 97 -7.29 12.70 -2.45
N ARG A 98 -6.37 11.75 -2.27
CA ARG A 98 -6.40 10.77 -1.18
C ARG A 98 -5.16 10.86 -0.33
N THR A 99 -5.33 10.74 0.99
CA THR A 99 -4.19 10.68 1.91
C THR A 99 -3.38 9.42 1.62
N THR A 100 -2.09 9.59 1.41
CA THR A 100 -1.18 8.51 1.04
C THR A 100 -0.03 8.48 2.02
N CYS A 101 0.29 7.28 2.53
CA CYS A 101 1.44 7.05 3.39
C CYS A 101 2.43 6.15 2.67
N TRP A 102 3.70 6.58 2.60
CA TRP A 102 4.72 5.81 1.90
C TRP A 102 6.10 6.06 2.48
N CYS A 103 7.03 5.16 2.15
CA CYS A 103 8.40 5.19 2.66
C CYS A 103 9.36 5.50 1.51
N PRO A 104 9.90 6.74 1.43
CA PRO A 104 10.79 7.11 0.32
C PRO A 104 12.10 6.33 0.27
N SER A 105 12.51 5.71 1.37
CA SER A 105 13.75 4.93 1.38
C SER A 105 13.65 3.62 0.61
N ILE A 106 12.44 3.08 0.43
CA ILE A 106 12.23 1.82 -0.30
C ILE A 106 11.28 1.93 -1.49
N GLN A 107 10.42 2.93 -1.52
CA GLN A 107 9.46 3.14 -2.61
C GLN A 107 10.01 4.21 -3.56
N LYS A 108 10.85 3.81 -4.43
CA LYS A 108 11.52 4.71 -5.39
C LYS A 108 10.93 4.61 -6.79
#